data_7b47cbb7812bae6990186ade193258b9
#
_entry.id   7b47cbb7812bae6990186ade193258b9
#
_cell.length_a   1.000
_cell.length_b   1.000
_cell.length_c   1.000
_cell.angle_alpha   90.00
_cell.angle_beta   90.00
_cell.angle_gamma   90.00
#
_symmetry.space_group_name_H-M   'P 1'
#
loop_
_entity.id
_entity.type
_entity.pdbx_description
1 polymer ?
#
loop_
_entity_poly.entity_id
_entity_poly.type
_entity_poly.pdbx_seq_one_letter_code
_entity_poly.pdbx_strand_id
1 'polypeptide(L)'
;MKILIIVPAYNEALNIVGVIKDITENTDYDYVIVNDASNDETKKICEEKKYNVLTLPINLGLTSGIQLGMKYAYKNNYDIAIQFDGDGQHEAKYLPQLVKAIEDGECEIAIGSRFVNKNKHHTIRMIGSNMILRCIKFTTGKTIKDPTSGMRAYDKEIIKKFATNSSITPEPDTIAYLIKKGVKIKEIQVEMKERKHGKSYLTIGKAMKYMISILFSILFVKKFQK
;
A
#
# COMPACT_ATOMS: atom_id res chain seq x y z
N MET A 1 0.33 21.53 -0.44
CA MET A 1 1.10 20.35 -0.90
C MET A 1 0.31 19.62 -1.97
N LYS A 2 0.97 18.99 -2.93
CA LYS A 2 0.34 18.22 -4.00
C LYS A 2 0.31 16.74 -3.60
N ILE A 3 -0.88 16.16 -3.49
CA ILE A 3 -1.08 14.81 -2.92
C ILE A 3 -1.73 13.92 -3.98
N LEU A 4 -1.19 12.71 -4.17
CA LEU A 4 -1.71 11.72 -5.10
C LEU A 4 -2.13 10.46 -4.37
N ILE A 5 -3.36 10.00 -4.63
CA ILE A 5 -3.82 8.67 -4.22
C ILE A 5 -3.62 7.70 -5.38
N ILE A 6 -2.85 6.63 -5.14
CA ILE A 6 -2.59 5.56 -6.10
C ILE A 6 -3.52 4.40 -5.76
N VAL A 7 -4.42 4.06 -6.68
CA VAL A 7 -5.42 3.00 -6.52
C VAL A 7 -5.09 1.84 -7.45
N PRO A 8 -4.35 0.82 -7.01
CA PRO A 8 -4.13 -0.38 -7.81
C PRO A 8 -5.46 -1.14 -7.99
N ALA A 9 -5.74 -1.57 -9.21
CA ALA A 9 -6.97 -2.29 -9.56
C ALA A 9 -6.67 -3.47 -10.49
N TYR A 10 -7.14 -4.67 -10.11
CA TYR A 10 -7.16 -5.85 -10.96
C TYR A 10 -8.45 -6.61 -10.75
N ASN A 11 -9.34 -6.58 -11.74
CA ASN A 11 -10.69 -7.18 -11.67
C ASN A 11 -11.51 -6.62 -10.49
N GLU A 12 -11.59 -5.29 -10.41
CA GLU A 12 -12.32 -4.56 -9.36
C GLU A 12 -13.56 -3.82 -9.91
N ALA A 13 -14.16 -4.31 -10.99
CA ALA A 13 -15.34 -3.69 -11.63
C ALA A 13 -16.48 -3.40 -10.65
N LEU A 14 -16.70 -4.26 -9.65
CA LEU A 14 -17.75 -4.12 -8.64
C LEU A 14 -17.40 -3.12 -7.52
N ASN A 15 -16.12 -2.78 -7.35
CA ASN A 15 -15.64 -1.97 -6.24
C ASN A 15 -15.18 -0.58 -6.66
N ILE A 16 -14.59 -0.45 -7.87
CA ILE A 16 -13.83 0.75 -8.26
C ILE A 16 -14.66 2.04 -8.22
N VAL A 17 -15.93 1.98 -8.59
CA VAL A 17 -16.83 3.17 -8.54
C VAL A 17 -17.04 3.63 -7.10
N GLY A 18 -17.29 2.67 -6.18
CA GLY A 18 -17.44 2.96 -4.75
C GLY A 18 -16.18 3.50 -4.11
N VAL A 19 -15.02 2.96 -4.52
CA VAL A 19 -13.70 3.41 -4.04
C VAL A 19 -13.42 4.86 -4.45
N ILE A 20 -13.62 5.19 -5.73
CA ILE A 20 -13.39 6.56 -6.21
C ILE A 20 -14.39 7.54 -5.59
N LYS A 21 -15.64 7.13 -5.42
CA LYS A 21 -16.64 7.92 -4.71
C LYS A 21 -16.22 8.22 -3.26
N ASP A 22 -15.76 7.20 -2.51
CA ASP A 22 -15.29 7.37 -1.14
C ASP A 22 -14.09 8.35 -1.06
N ILE A 23 -13.15 8.24 -2.01
CA ILE A 23 -12.01 9.16 -2.11
C ILE A 23 -12.48 10.60 -2.33
N THR A 24 -13.32 10.83 -3.34
CA THR A 24 -13.75 12.18 -3.75
C THR A 24 -14.73 12.85 -2.78
N GLU A 25 -15.45 12.07 -1.97
CA GLU A 25 -16.32 12.59 -0.91
C GLU A 25 -15.57 12.94 0.38
N ASN A 26 -14.38 12.37 0.61
CA ASN A 26 -13.62 12.55 1.85
C ASN A 26 -12.33 13.36 1.69
N THR A 27 -11.89 13.60 0.45
CA THR A 27 -10.64 14.34 0.16
C THR A 27 -10.73 15.13 -1.13
N ASP A 28 -9.97 16.23 -1.22
CA ASP A 28 -9.71 16.99 -2.44
C ASP A 28 -8.38 16.60 -3.10
N TYR A 29 -7.87 15.39 -2.80
CA TYR A 29 -6.60 14.92 -3.32
C TYR A 29 -6.74 14.37 -4.74
N ASP A 30 -5.70 14.56 -5.55
CA ASP A 30 -5.63 13.91 -6.86
C ASP A 30 -5.58 12.40 -6.70
N TYR A 31 -6.14 11.66 -7.65
CA TYR A 31 -6.01 10.21 -7.68
C TYR A 31 -5.61 9.69 -9.06
N VAL A 32 -5.01 8.52 -9.09
CA VAL A 32 -4.76 7.74 -10.29
C VAL A 32 -5.08 6.26 -10.04
N ILE A 33 -5.92 5.69 -10.88
CA ILE A 33 -6.17 4.25 -10.90
C ILE A 33 -5.04 3.60 -11.71
N VAL A 34 -4.42 2.56 -11.19
CA VAL A 34 -3.47 1.75 -11.95
C VAL A 34 -4.12 0.41 -12.25
N ASN A 35 -4.68 0.30 -13.45
CA ASN A 35 -5.32 -0.92 -13.93
C ASN A 35 -4.26 -1.92 -14.40
N ASP A 36 -4.10 -3.02 -13.67
CA ASP A 36 -3.10 -4.07 -13.91
C ASP A 36 -3.62 -5.10 -14.92
N ALA A 37 -3.99 -4.65 -16.14
CA ALA A 37 -4.53 -5.47 -17.22
C ALA A 37 -5.75 -6.32 -16.78
N SER A 38 -6.76 -5.68 -16.18
CA SER A 38 -8.00 -6.35 -15.80
C SER A 38 -8.68 -7.05 -16.99
N ASN A 39 -9.27 -8.22 -16.73
CA ASN A 39 -10.00 -9.02 -17.70
C ASN A 39 -11.53 -8.89 -17.58
N ASP A 40 -11.99 -8.09 -16.61
CA ASP A 40 -13.39 -7.75 -16.38
C ASP A 40 -13.73 -6.34 -16.92
N GLU A 41 -14.88 -5.82 -16.56
CA GLU A 41 -15.35 -4.48 -16.98
C GLU A 41 -14.59 -3.32 -16.30
N THR A 42 -13.57 -3.55 -15.45
CA THR A 42 -12.86 -2.50 -14.71
C THR A 42 -12.36 -1.39 -15.64
N LYS A 43 -11.68 -1.75 -16.73
CA LYS A 43 -11.13 -0.79 -17.71
C LYS A 43 -12.23 0.03 -18.35
N LYS A 44 -13.27 -0.64 -18.82
CA LYS A 44 -14.41 0.01 -19.49
C LYS A 44 -15.12 0.99 -18.55
N ILE A 45 -15.37 0.60 -17.31
CA ILE A 45 -15.96 1.47 -16.27
C ILE A 45 -15.10 2.72 -16.06
N CYS A 46 -13.78 2.57 -15.96
CA CYS A 46 -12.88 3.71 -15.80
C CYS A 46 -12.93 4.67 -17.00
N GLU A 47 -12.99 4.16 -18.21
CA GLU A 47 -13.10 4.94 -19.45
C GLU A 47 -14.44 5.69 -19.54
N GLU A 48 -15.56 4.99 -19.31
CA GLU A 48 -16.93 5.58 -19.33
C GLU A 48 -17.10 6.68 -18.27
N LYS A 49 -16.53 6.48 -17.08
CA LYS A 49 -16.55 7.45 -15.99
C LYS A 49 -15.51 8.56 -16.13
N LYS A 50 -14.63 8.49 -17.14
CA LYS A 50 -13.53 9.43 -17.37
C LYS A 50 -12.61 9.56 -16.15
N TYR A 51 -12.37 8.45 -15.45
CA TYR A 51 -11.44 8.42 -14.34
C TYR A 51 -9.98 8.58 -14.82
N ASN A 52 -9.13 9.17 -13.98
CA ASN A 52 -7.70 9.20 -14.25
C ASN A 52 -7.12 7.78 -14.09
N VAL A 53 -6.72 7.15 -15.20
CA VAL A 53 -6.29 5.75 -15.22
C VAL A 53 -5.01 5.54 -16.02
N LEU A 54 -4.08 4.77 -15.45
CA LEU A 54 -2.93 4.19 -16.14
C LEU A 54 -3.21 2.69 -16.32
N THR A 55 -3.13 2.19 -17.54
CA THR A 55 -3.37 0.76 -17.82
C THR A 55 -2.06 0.07 -18.21
N LEU A 56 -1.72 -1.00 -17.49
CA LEU A 56 -0.62 -1.89 -17.86
C LEU A 56 -1.04 -2.81 -19.01
N PRO A 57 -0.13 -3.12 -19.95
CA PRO A 57 -0.45 -3.99 -21.09
C PRO A 57 -0.64 -5.46 -20.70
N ILE A 58 -0.04 -5.89 -19.60
CA ILE A 58 -0.12 -7.24 -19.03
C ILE A 58 -0.21 -7.16 -17.51
N ASN A 59 -0.76 -8.20 -16.87
CA ASN A 59 -0.80 -8.28 -15.42
C ASN A 59 0.60 -8.51 -14.85
N LEU A 60 1.09 -7.53 -14.09
CA LEU A 60 2.41 -7.53 -13.44
C LEU A 60 2.32 -7.61 -11.92
N GLY A 61 1.11 -7.61 -11.36
CA GLY A 61 0.83 -7.69 -9.93
C GLY A 61 0.88 -6.36 -9.19
N LEU A 62 0.36 -6.37 -7.97
CA LEU A 62 0.18 -5.21 -7.11
C LEU A 62 1.46 -4.34 -6.98
N THR A 63 2.59 -4.99 -6.76
CA THR A 63 3.89 -4.31 -6.60
C THR A 63 4.23 -3.42 -7.80
N SER A 64 4.06 -3.94 -9.02
CA SER A 64 4.34 -3.19 -10.25
C SER A 64 3.34 -2.06 -10.47
N GLY A 65 2.09 -2.28 -10.12
CA GLY A 65 1.05 -1.25 -10.17
C GLY A 65 1.39 -0.07 -9.25
N ILE A 66 1.76 -0.34 -8.01
CA ILE A 66 2.18 0.72 -7.08
C ILE A 66 3.46 1.42 -7.57
N GLN A 67 4.45 0.68 -8.06
CA GLN A 67 5.66 1.30 -8.61
C GLN A 67 5.36 2.22 -9.81
N LEU A 68 4.42 1.85 -10.68
CA LEU A 68 3.98 2.73 -11.77
C LEU A 68 3.33 3.99 -11.22
N GLY A 69 2.45 3.88 -10.23
CA GLY A 69 1.84 5.03 -9.55
C GLY A 69 2.89 5.94 -8.90
N MET A 70 3.92 5.37 -8.26
CA MET A 70 5.03 6.14 -7.67
C MET A 70 5.87 6.86 -8.73
N LYS A 71 6.13 6.24 -9.87
CA LYS A 71 6.81 6.90 -11.02
C LYS A 71 5.95 8.05 -11.55
N TYR A 72 4.65 7.86 -11.63
CA TYR A 72 3.71 8.92 -12.02
C TYR A 72 3.74 10.08 -11.00
N ALA A 73 3.70 9.78 -9.70
CA ALA A 73 3.80 10.77 -8.63
C ALA A 73 5.11 11.58 -8.73
N TYR A 74 6.23 10.89 -8.89
CA TYR A 74 7.55 11.52 -9.02
C TYR A 74 7.64 12.43 -10.26
N LYS A 75 7.23 11.93 -11.43
CA LYS A 75 7.26 12.68 -12.69
C LYS A 75 6.38 13.93 -12.66
N ASN A 76 5.29 13.91 -11.91
CA ASN A 76 4.33 15.01 -11.80
C ASN A 76 4.55 15.88 -10.55
N ASN A 77 5.70 15.72 -9.85
CA ASN A 77 6.11 16.52 -8.69
C ASN A 77 5.10 16.52 -7.54
N TYR A 78 4.53 15.36 -7.21
CA TYR A 78 3.73 15.22 -5.99
C TYR A 78 4.62 15.23 -4.76
N ASP A 79 4.12 15.86 -3.69
CA ASP A 79 4.81 15.95 -2.41
C ASP A 79 4.54 14.74 -1.53
N ILE A 80 3.31 14.20 -1.62
CA ILE A 80 2.88 12.98 -0.92
C ILE A 80 2.20 12.05 -1.91
N ALA A 81 2.51 10.76 -1.83
CA ALA A 81 1.77 9.69 -2.52
C ALA A 81 1.16 8.73 -1.51
N ILE A 82 -0.08 8.32 -1.76
CA ILE A 82 -0.81 7.41 -0.89
C ILE A 82 -1.16 6.15 -1.67
N GLN A 83 -0.72 4.99 -1.19
CA GLN A 83 -1.27 3.71 -1.63
C GLN A 83 -2.63 3.51 -0.95
N PHE A 84 -3.64 3.16 -1.75
CA PHE A 84 -5.01 2.91 -1.28
C PHE A 84 -5.64 1.79 -2.10
N ASP A 85 -5.85 0.62 -1.50
CA ASP A 85 -6.28 -0.56 -2.22
C ASP A 85 -7.68 -0.39 -2.86
N GLY A 86 -7.83 -0.85 -4.10
CA GLY A 86 -9.04 -0.71 -4.91
C GLY A 86 -10.19 -1.67 -4.56
N ASP A 87 -10.05 -2.48 -3.49
CA ASP A 87 -11.01 -3.54 -3.12
C ASP A 87 -12.15 -3.07 -2.18
N GLY A 88 -12.16 -1.79 -1.82
CA GLY A 88 -13.19 -1.16 -1.00
C GLY A 88 -13.15 -1.51 0.49
N GLN A 89 -12.07 -2.12 0.98
CA GLN A 89 -11.92 -2.42 2.41
C GLN A 89 -11.44 -1.22 3.23
N HIS A 90 -10.68 -0.31 2.62
CA HIS A 90 -10.22 0.91 3.25
C HIS A 90 -11.25 2.04 3.16
N GLU A 91 -11.22 2.97 4.12
CA GLU A 91 -12.07 4.16 4.14
C GLU A 91 -11.21 5.42 3.98
N ALA A 92 -11.55 6.25 2.97
CA ALA A 92 -10.77 7.44 2.63
C ALA A 92 -10.77 8.52 3.73
N LYS A 93 -11.75 8.50 4.65
CA LYS A 93 -11.82 9.42 5.81
C LYS A 93 -10.56 9.42 6.69
N TYR A 94 -9.72 8.36 6.62
CA TYR A 94 -8.47 8.28 7.39
C TYR A 94 -7.28 8.93 6.66
N LEU A 95 -7.37 9.18 5.35
CA LEU A 95 -6.27 9.71 4.55
C LEU A 95 -5.73 11.05 5.06
N PRO A 96 -6.60 12.02 5.47
CA PRO A 96 -6.09 13.29 6.01
C PRO A 96 -5.21 13.12 7.26
N GLN A 97 -5.46 12.11 8.09
CA GLN A 97 -4.63 11.85 9.27
C GLN A 97 -3.24 11.30 8.89
N LEU A 98 -3.15 10.46 7.84
CA LEU A 98 -1.87 9.96 7.33
C LEU A 98 -1.05 11.10 6.73
N VAL A 99 -1.71 11.95 5.92
CA VAL A 99 -1.09 13.13 5.31
C VAL A 99 -0.55 14.07 6.39
N LYS A 100 -1.38 14.40 7.37
CA LYS A 100 -1.01 15.30 8.47
C LYS A 100 0.24 14.82 9.22
N ALA A 101 0.39 13.52 9.48
CA ALA A 101 1.57 13.00 10.16
C ALA A 101 2.88 13.22 9.36
N ILE A 102 2.79 13.26 8.03
CA ILE A 102 3.93 13.58 7.15
C ILE A 102 4.15 15.10 7.11
N GLU A 103 3.10 15.89 6.96
CA GLU A 103 3.16 17.37 6.94
C GLU A 103 3.74 17.94 8.23
N ASP A 104 3.38 17.37 9.38
CA ASP A 104 3.92 17.74 10.69
C ASP A 104 5.38 17.27 10.92
N GLY A 105 5.98 16.55 9.97
CA GLY A 105 7.35 16.03 10.04
C GLY A 105 7.55 14.89 11.04
N GLU A 106 6.48 14.25 11.47
CA GLU A 106 6.53 13.15 12.44
C GLU A 106 7.10 11.86 11.84
N CYS A 107 6.91 11.65 10.52
CA CYS A 107 7.37 10.48 9.78
C CYS A 107 7.53 10.76 8.29
N GLU A 108 8.32 9.94 7.61
CA GLU A 108 8.41 9.88 6.16
C GLU A 108 7.41 8.86 5.56
N ILE A 109 6.96 7.89 6.37
CA ILE A 109 5.94 6.91 5.98
C ILE A 109 4.88 6.83 7.08
N ALA A 110 3.61 7.10 6.72
CA ALA A 110 2.47 6.87 7.59
C ALA A 110 1.71 5.60 7.13
N ILE A 111 1.44 4.69 8.06
CA ILE A 111 0.73 3.42 7.79
C ILE A 111 -0.62 3.44 8.50
N GLY A 112 -1.71 3.26 7.75
CA GLY A 112 -3.02 2.99 8.32
C GLY A 112 -3.06 1.58 8.90
N SER A 113 -2.96 1.46 10.22
CA SER A 113 -2.83 0.20 10.95
C SER A 113 -4.12 -0.20 11.65
N ARG A 114 -4.54 -1.44 11.48
CA ARG A 114 -5.71 -2.03 12.15
C ARG A 114 -5.47 -2.32 13.63
N PHE A 115 -4.21 -2.35 14.06
CA PHE A 115 -3.79 -2.96 15.32
C PHE A 115 -3.03 -2.02 16.26
N VAL A 116 -3.12 -0.71 16.08
CA VAL A 116 -2.50 0.25 17.01
C VAL A 116 -3.13 0.10 18.40
N ASN A 117 -4.47 0.08 18.44
CA ASN A 117 -5.26 0.02 19.68
C ASN A 117 -6.06 -1.30 19.83
N LYS A 118 -5.90 -2.23 18.89
CA LYS A 118 -6.65 -3.50 18.88
C LYS A 118 -5.69 -4.69 18.84
N ASN A 119 -6.05 -5.77 19.54
CA ASN A 119 -5.30 -7.01 19.46
C ASN A 119 -5.64 -7.77 18.17
N LYS A 120 -4.66 -8.47 17.61
CA LYS A 120 -4.87 -9.33 16.44
C LYS A 120 -5.64 -10.59 16.85
N HIS A 121 -6.66 -10.95 16.07
CA HIS A 121 -7.35 -12.22 16.24
C HIS A 121 -6.46 -13.40 15.83
N HIS A 122 -6.67 -14.56 16.43
CA HIS A 122 -5.91 -15.80 16.14
C HIS A 122 -6.43 -16.49 14.87
N THR A 123 -5.97 -16.07 13.70
CA THR A 123 -6.21 -16.76 12.42
C THR A 123 -4.88 -17.16 11.78
N ILE A 124 -4.91 -18.14 10.85
CA ILE A 124 -3.69 -18.61 10.13
C ILE A 124 -2.98 -17.44 9.44
N ARG A 125 -3.72 -16.49 8.85
CA ARG A 125 -3.15 -15.29 8.25
C ARG A 125 -2.46 -14.38 9.28
N MET A 126 -2.99 -14.33 10.51
CA MET A 126 -2.41 -13.56 11.61
C MET A 126 -1.14 -14.20 12.17
N ILE A 127 -1.01 -15.52 12.13
CA ILE A 127 0.25 -16.20 12.51
C ILE A 127 1.37 -15.71 11.60
N GLY A 128 1.17 -15.72 10.28
CA GLY A 128 2.17 -15.25 9.33
C GLY A 128 2.48 -13.75 9.47
N SER A 129 1.48 -12.90 9.66
CA SER A 129 1.67 -11.49 9.94
C SER A 129 2.48 -11.26 11.22
N ASN A 130 2.23 -12.06 12.28
CA ASN A 130 2.98 -11.99 13.53
C ASN A 130 4.45 -12.45 13.37
N MET A 131 4.71 -13.42 12.50
CA MET A 131 6.09 -13.83 12.17
C MET A 131 6.84 -12.69 11.47
N ILE A 132 6.23 -12.04 10.48
CA ILE A 132 6.81 -10.87 9.79
C ILE A 132 7.09 -9.75 10.80
N LEU A 133 6.15 -9.42 11.68
CA LEU A 133 6.30 -8.42 12.73
C LEU A 133 7.50 -8.73 13.66
N ARG A 134 7.59 -9.98 14.15
CA ARG A 134 8.71 -10.42 14.99
C ARG A 134 10.04 -10.32 14.26
N CYS A 135 10.07 -10.68 12.97
CA CYS A 135 11.26 -10.59 12.14
C CYS A 135 11.70 -9.12 11.91
N ILE A 136 10.76 -8.22 11.65
CA ILE A 136 11.04 -6.77 11.57
C ILE A 136 11.60 -6.29 12.90
N LYS A 137 10.96 -6.60 14.02
CA LYS A 137 11.42 -6.21 15.35
C LYS A 137 12.84 -6.72 15.65
N PHE A 138 13.10 -8.00 15.35
CA PHE A 138 14.42 -8.61 15.56
C PHE A 138 15.52 -7.94 14.72
N THR A 139 15.22 -7.60 13.47
CA THR A 139 16.22 -7.05 12.53
C THR A 139 16.40 -5.54 12.62
N THR A 140 15.39 -4.79 13.13
CA THR A 140 15.40 -3.33 13.16
C THR A 140 15.30 -2.70 14.55
N GLY A 141 14.97 -3.50 15.57
CA GLY A 141 14.65 -3.01 16.93
C GLY A 141 13.30 -2.28 17.03
N LYS A 142 12.62 -2.01 15.92
CA LYS A 142 11.33 -1.29 15.88
C LYS A 142 10.16 -2.25 15.74
N THR A 143 9.04 -1.91 16.34
CA THR A 143 7.80 -2.69 16.21
C THR A 143 6.85 -1.98 15.26
N ILE A 144 6.46 -2.65 14.18
CA ILE A 144 5.40 -2.23 13.27
C ILE A 144 4.26 -3.24 13.43
N LYS A 145 3.09 -2.79 13.87
CA LYS A 145 1.97 -3.67 14.20
C LYS A 145 1.24 -4.20 12.96
N ASP A 146 1.18 -3.41 11.87
CA ASP A 146 0.51 -3.80 10.62
C ASP A 146 1.38 -3.56 9.38
N PRO A 147 2.49 -4.30 9.21
CA PRO A 147 3.40 -4.13 8.09
C PRO A 147 2.81 -4.56 6.74
N THR A 148 1.63 -5.15 6.73
CA THR A 148 0.93 -5.64 5.52
C THR A 148 -0.28 -4.79 5.13
N SER A 149 -0.48 -3.63 5.78
CA SER A 149 -1.58 -2.72 5.41
C SER A 149 -1.40 -2.19 3.98
N GLY A 150 -2.49 -2.14 3.23
CA GLY A 150 -2.56 -1.54 1.90
C GLY A 150 -2.86 -0.03 1.91
N MET A 151 -2.96 0.59 3.09
CA MET A 151 -3.13 2.04 3.22
C MET A 151 -1.85 2.65 3.78
N ARG A 152 -1.08 3.35 2.94
CA ARG A 152 0.20 3.96 3.33
C ARG A 152 0.42 5.27 2.59
N ALA A 153 0.84 6.30 3.32
CA ALA A 153 1.30 7.56 2.75
C ALA A 153 2.82 7.64 2.81
N TYR A 154 3.42 8.24 1.78
CA TYR A 154 4.85 8.35 1.57
C TYR A 154 5.21 9.78 1.22
N ASP A 155 6.26 10.33 1.81
CA ASP A 155 6.77 11.64 1.47
C ASP A 155 7.50 11.67 0.11
N LYS A 156 7.93 12.85 -0.30
CA LYS A 156 8.61 13.09 -1.57
C LYS A 156 9.92 12.30 -1.74
N GLU A 157 10.68 12.14 -0.67
CA GLU A 157 11.94 11.39 -0.74
C GLU A 157 11.70 9.88 -0.88
N ILE A 158 10.66 9.36 -0.24
CA ILE A 158 10.27 7.97 -0.41
C ILE A 158 9.67 7.73 -1.80
N ILE A 159 8.82 8.66 -2.31
CA ILE A 159 8.33 8.61 -3.70
C ILE A 159 9.50 8.50 -4.68
N LYS A 160 10.52 9.34 -4.54
CA LYS A 160 11.73 9.31 -5.36
C LYS A 160 12.44 7.96 -5.30
N LYS A 161 12.61 7.39 -4.09
CA LYS A 161 13.22 6.07 -3.91
C LYS A 161 12.46 4.97 -4.66
N PHE A 162 11.13 4.94 -4.56
CA PHE A 162 10.30 3.99 -5.31
C PHE A 162 10.38 4.19 -6.82
N ALA A 163 10.40 5.44 -7.29
CA ALA A 163 10.40 5.75 -8.70
C ALA A 163 11.73 5.40 -9.39
N THR A 164 12.86 5.56 -8.67
CA THR A 164 14.21 5.42 -9.23
C THR A 164 14.88 4.08 -8.92
N ASN A 165 14.35 3.30 -7.97
CA ASN A 165 14.92 2.02 -7.58
C ASN A 165 13.86 0.92 -7.57
N SER A 166 13.92 0.03 -8.55
CA SER A 166 12.97 -1.09 -8.68
C SER A 166 13.03 -2.12 -7.55
N SER A 167 14.11 -2.12 -6.75
CA SER A 167 14.22 -2.98 -5.56
C SER A 167 13.45 -2.46 -4.34
N ILE A 168 12.97 -1.22 -4.39
CA ILE A 168 12.09 -0.62 -3.39
C ILE A 168 10.65 -0.92 -3.78
N THR A 169 9.98 -1.74 -3.00
CA THR A 169 8.63 -2.25 -3.29
C THR A 169 7.69 -2.00 -2.11
N PRO A 170 6.36 -1.96 -2.28
CA PRO A 170 5.42 -1.72 -1.19
C PRO A 170 5.26 -2.93 -0.25
N GLU A 171 6.33 -3.71 -0.06
CA GLU A 171 6.33 -4.94 0.70
C GLU A 171 6.89 -4.75 2.13
N PRO A 172 6.56 -5.63 3.09
CA PRO A 172 7.05 -5.53 4.47
C PRO A 172 8.56 -5.57 4.63
N ASP A 173 9.28 -6.24 3.73
CA ASP A 173 10.74 -6.31 3.74
C ASP A 173 11.37 -4.96 3.39
N THR A 174 10.75 -4.20 2.51
CA THR A 174 11.15 -2.82 2.22
C THR A 174 10.93 -1.91 3.43
N ILE A 175 9.82 -2.08 4.17
CA ILE A 175 9.60 -1.36 5.43
C ILE A 175 10.75 -1.65 6.41
N ALA A 176 11.14 -2.92 6.59
CA ALA A 176 12.29 -3.28 7.43
C ALA A 176 13.60 -2.63 6.95
N TYR A 177 13.85 -2.63 5.64
CA TYR A 177 15.03 -1.99 5.04
C TYR A 177 15.04 -0.49 5.28
N LEU A 178 13.94 0.21 5.04
CA LEU A 178 13.84 1.66 5.20
C LEU A 178 14.01 2.08 6.67
N ILE A 179 13.47 1.31 7.62
CA ILE A 179 13.72 1.53 9.06
C ILE A 179 15.22 1.47 9.37
N LYS A 180 15.94 0.47 8.83
CA LYS A 180 17.41 0.37 9.00
C LYS A 180 18.18 1.55 8.40
N LYS A 181 17.62 2.17 7.37
CA LYS A 181 18.17 3.40 6.75
C LYS A 181 17.76 4.69 7.48
N GLY A 182 17.11 4.58 8.63
CA GLY A 182 16.75 5.71 9.48
C GLY A 182 15.41 6.37 9.13
N VAL A 183 14.64 5.82 8.19
CA VAL A 183 13.31 6.33 7.84
C VAL A 183 12.36 6.18 9.03
N LYS A 184 11.72 7.27 9.41
CA LYS A 184 10.72 7.28 10.49
C LYS A 184 9.38 6.80 9.94
N ILE A 185 8.79 5.85 10.65
CA ILE A 185 7.48 5.29 10.29
C ILE A 185 6.52 5.49 11.47
N LYS A 186 5.31 5.98 11.16
CA LYS A 186 4.23 6.13 12.14
C LYS A 186 3.03 5.29 11.72
N GLU A 187 2.46 4.55 12.68
CA GLU A 187 1.21 3.84 12.49
C GLU A 187 0.04 4.66 13.05
N ILE A 188 -1.01 4.78 12.28
CA ILE A 188 -2.25 5.49 12.61
C ILE A 188 -3.37 4.47 12.65
N GLN A 189 -4.15 4.47 13.74
CA GLN A 189 -5.28 3.54 13.88
C GLN A 189 -6.34 3.82 12.82
N VAL A 190 -6.64 2.79 12.05
CA VAL A 190 -7.74 2.80 11.07
C VAL A 190 -8.66 1.60 11.28
N GLU A 191 -9.87 1.70 10.79
CA GLU A 191 -10.76 0.57 10.65
C GLU A 191 -10.81 0.12 9.20
N MET A 192 -11.02 -1.17 8.99
CA MET A 192 -11.24 -1.74 7.66
C MET A 192 -12.62 -2.37 7.63
N LYS A 193 -13.30 -2.18 6.51
CA LYS A 193 -14.54 -2.87 6.19
C LYS A 193 -14.27 -4.31 5.75
N GLU A 194 -15.25 -5.16 5.90
CA GLU A 194 -15.21 -6.45 5.23
C GLU A 194 -15.33 -6.27 3.72
N ARG A 195 -14.61 -7.11 2.97
CA ARG A 195 -14.68 -7.10 1.51
C ARG A 195 -16.10 -7.46 1.07
N LYS A 196 -16.75 -6.57 0.34
CA LYS A 196 -18.13 -6.77 -0.12
C LYS A 196 -18.20 -7.65 -1.37
N HIS A 197 -17.27 -7.49 -2.30
CA HIS A 197 -17.26 -8.16 -3.61
C HIS A 197 -15.88 -8.69 -3.97
N GLY A 198 -15.86 -9.70 -4.85
CA GLY A 198 -14.62 -10.31 -5.34
C GLY A 198 -14.03 -11.38 -4.41
N LYS A 199 -13.03 -12.10 -4.93
CA LYS A 199 -12.30 -13.13 -4.18
C LYS A 199 -10.90 -12.63 -3.84
N SER A 200 -10.41 -12.94 -2.64
CA SER A 200 -9.02 -12.65 -2.29
C SER A 200 -8.08 -13.33 -3.28
N TYR A 201 -7.19 -12.57 -3.90
CA TYR A 201 -6.14 -13.07 -4.76
C TYR A 201 -5.18 -14.04 -4.01
N LEU A 202 -5.03 -13.84 -2.69
CA LEU A 202 -4.20 -14.67 -1.82
C LEU A 202 -4.96 -15.89 -1.31
N THR A 203 -4.83 -17.03 -2.02
CA THR A 203 -5.18 -18.34 -1.47
C THR A 203 -4.23 -18.71 -0.33
N ILE A 204 -4.61 -19.66 0.53
CA ILE A 204 -3.79 -20.09 1.69
C ILE A 204 -2.37 -20.49 1.26
N GLY A 205 -2.23 -21.26 0.19
CA GLY A 205 -0.91 -21.69 -0.32
C GLY A 205 -0.08 -20.53 -0.86
N LYS A 206 -0.69 -19.60 -1.61
CA LYS A 206 -0.02 -18.38 -2.10
C LYS A 206 0.39 -17.47 -0.94
N ALA A 207 -0.47 -17.33 0.08
CA ALA A 207 -0.16 -16.54 1.27
C ALA A 207 1.02 -17.13 2.05
N MET A 208 1.10 -18.46 2.18
CA MET A 208 2.20 -19.12 2.87
C MET A 208 3.52 -18.94 2.11
N LYS A 209 3.52 -19.14 0.78
CA LYS A 209 4.71 -18.89 -0.08
C LYS A 209 5.17 -17.44 0.00
N TYR A 210 4.23 -16.50 -0.06
CA TYR A 210 4.51 -15.07 0.10
C TYR A 210 5.16 -14.76 1.46
N MET A 211 4.60 -15.27 2.57
CA MET A 211 5.16 -15.06 3.90
C MET A 211 6.59 -15.59 4.04
N ILE A 212 6.86 -16.81 3.54
CA ILE A 212 8.22 -17.38 3.57
C ILE A 212 9.18 -16.52 2.76
N SER A 213 8.78 -16.06 1.57
CA SER A 213 9.59 -15.17 0.72
C SER A 213 9.92 -13.86 1.43
N ILE A 214 8.94 -13.21 2.08
CA ILE A 214 9.15 -11.98 2.83
C ILE A 214 10.09 -12.19 4.03
N LEU A 215 9.90 -13.26 4.79
CA LEU A 215 10.78 -13.58 5.93
C LEU A 215 12.23 -13.80 5.47
N PHE A 216 12.42 -14.57 4.39
CA PHE A 216 13.73 -14.76 3.79
C PHE A 216 14.35 -13.44 3.32
N SER A 217 13.56 -12.60 2.65
CA SER A 217 14.02 -11.28 2.19
C SER A 217 14.45 -10.38 3.35
N ILE A 218 13.68 -10.29 4.43
CA ILE A 218 14.04 -9.47 5.61
C ILE A 218 15.34 -9.96 6.25
N LEU A 219 15.52 -11.28 6.39
CA LEU A 219 16.66 -11.85 7.13
C LEU A 219 17.96 -11.83 6.30
N PHE A 220 17.86 -12.08 5.00
CA PHE A 220 19.03 -12.32 4.16
C PHE A 220 19.20 -11.27 3.06
N VAL A 221 18.20 -10.99 2.23
CA VAL A 221 18.36 -10.12 1.06
C VAL A 221 18.52 -8.65 1.47
N LYS A 222 17.58 -8.13 2.25
CA LYS A 222 17.60 -6.72 2.69
C LYS A 222 18.68 -6.41 3.73
N LYS A 223 19.30 -7.42 4.32
CA LYS A 223 20.46 -7.24 5.21
C LYS A 223 21.70 -6.77 4.47
N PHE A 224 21.89 -7.23 3.24
CA PHE A 224 23.09 -6.97 2.41
C PHE A 224 22.85 -5.90 1.33
N GLN A 225 21.64 -5.40 1.21
CA GLN A 225 21.34 -4.30 0.29
C GLN A 225 21.98 -3.00 0.81
N LYS A 226 22.95 -2.47 0.05
CA LYS A 226 23.62 -1.20 0.33
C LYS A 226 22.74 0.01 0.05
#